data_97148f7f98619f4a54dcb2e06100acc0
#
_entry.id   97148f7f98619f4a54dcb2e06100acc0
#
_cell.length_a   1.000
_cell.length_b   1.000
_cell.length_c   1.000
_cell.angle_alpha   90.00
_cell.angle_beta   90.00
_cell.angle_gamma   90.00
#
_symmetry.space_group_name_H-M   'P 1'
#
loop_
_entity.id
_entity.type
_entity.pdbx_description
1 polymer ?
#
loop_
_entity_poly.entity_id
_entity_poly.type
_entity_poly.pdbx_seq_one_letter_code
_entity_poly.pdbx_strand_id
1 'polypeptide(L)'
;MAENKYQYSYQYPHPAVTTDCVVFGYDVAPGDRESKKKNKRMALQVLLIERGGEPYKGSWALPGGFLRSEDYDGRPADENVEACALRELREETGVDVDSVEQFKVYSELNRDPRERVITVAHLALVKKCEVVGGDDAANAQWFDINDLPELAFDHQQILDDALEELRCRIHYKPIGFELMPEQFTMSQLKQLYDTILDNDAEHELDRRNFHRKMVTLGIVEPADASAERRERSRIMF
;
A
#
# COMPACT_ATOMS: atom_id res chain seq x y z
N MET A 1 -1.67 -25.77 -35.33
CA MET A 1 -2.35 -25.99 -34.05
C MET A 1 -1.26 -25.86 -33.00
N ALA A 2 -1.32 -24.86 -32.16
CA ALA A 2 -0.36 -24.72 -31.05
C ALA A 2 -0.60 -25.90 -30.10
N GLU A 3 0.44 -26.69 -29.84
CA GLU A 3 0.40 -27.72 -28.82
C GLU A 3 0.04 -27.05 -27.48
N ASN A 4 -1.00 -27.58 -26.84
CA ASN A 4 -1.42 -27.11 -25.52
C ASN A 4 -0.30 -27.45 -24.53
N LYS A 5 0.46 -26.45 -24.10
CA LYS A 5 1.67 -26.57 -23.30
C LYS A 5 1.37 -27.01 -21.85
N TYR A 6 0.09 -27.08 -21.47
CA TYR A 6 -0.37 -27.41 -20.12
C TYR A 6 -1.00 -28.80 -20.09
N GLN A 7 -0.48 -29.67 -19.25
CA GLN A 7 -0.94 -31.07 -19.13
C GLN A 7 -2.17 -31.25 -18.22
N TYR A 8 -2.75 -30.17 -17.68
CA TYR A 8 -3.85 -30.30 -16.74
C TYR A 8 -5.19 -30.18 -17.45
N SER A 9 -6.06 -31.16 -17.17
CA SER A 9 -7.46 -31.16 -17.55
C SER A 9 -8.30 -31.28 -16.28
N TYR A 10 -9.10 -30.30 -16.00
CA TYR A 10 -9.97 -30.28 -14.82
C TYR A 10 -11.39 -30.72 -15.19
N GLN A 11 -12.03 -31.47 -14.29
CA GLN A 11 -13.42 -31.89 -14.46
C GLN A 11 -14.40 -30.71 -14.39
N TYR A 12 -14.05 -29.69 -13.62
CA TYR A 12 -14.83 -28.46 -13.45
C TYR A 12 -13.99 -27.23 -13.78
N PRO A 13 -14.62 -26.15 -14.29
CA PRO A 13 -13.92 -24.89 -14.47
C PRO A 13 -13.30 -24.38 -13.16
N HIS A 14 -12.10 -23.85 -13.24
CA HIS A 14 -11.40 -23.25 -12.12
C HIS A 14 -11.28 -21.74 -12.33
N PRO A 15 -11.52 -20.91 -11.28
CA PRO A 15 -11.16 -19.52 -11.35
C PRO A 15 -9.63 -19.37 -11.30
N ALA A 16 -9.12 -18.38 -11.99
CA ALA A 16 -7.75 -17.93 -11.73
C ALA A 16 -7.69 -17.18 -10.39
N VAL A 17 -6.56 -17.27 -9.72
CA VAL A 17 -6.31 -16.54 -8.48
C VAL A 17 -5.25 -15.49 -8.74
N THR A 18 -5.53 -14.26 -8.29
CA THR A 18 -4.60 -13.13 -8.32
C THR A 18 -4.40 -12.56 -6.93
N THR A 19 -3.42 -11.69 -6.80
CA THR A 19 -3.25 -10.82 -5.63
C THR A 19 -3.16 -9.39 -6.11
N ASP A 20 -3.75 -8.47 -5.35
CA ASP A 20 -3.61 -7.04 -5.55
C ASP A 20 -3.09 -6.41 -4.25
N CYS A 21 -2.09 -5.52 -4.34
CA CYS A 21 -1.47 -4.86 -3.21
C CYS A 21 -1.83 -3.39 -3.14
N VAL A 22 -2.49 -2.96 -2.07
CA VAL A 22 -2.62 -1.55 -1.73
C VAL A 22 -1.44 -1.15 -0.86
N VAL A 23 -0.51 -0.42 -1.44
CA VAL A 23 0.71 0.04 -0.76
C VAL A 23 0.58 1.51 -0.44
N PHE A 24 0.46 1.84 0.83
CA PHE A 24 0.43 3.22 1.29
C PHE A 24 1.80 3.73 1.70
N GLY A 25 2.08 4.98 1.31
CA GLY A 25 3.23 5.77 1.72
C GLY A 25 2.78 7.11 2.30
N TYR A 26 3.63 7.77 3.08
CA TYR A 26 3.35 9.08 3.66
C TYR A 26 4.52 10.04 3.41
N ASP A 27 4.25 11.14 2.71
CA ASP A 27 5.27 12.12 2.36
C ASP A 27 4.63 13.47 2.00
N VAL A 28 5.47 14.43 1.65
CA VAL A 28 5.04 15.71 1.10
C VAL A 28 4.16 15.47 -0.13
N ALA A 29 3.00 16.11 -0.15
CA ALA A 29 2.08 16.04 -1.27
C ALA A 29 2.78 16.39 -2.60
N PRO A 30 2.49 15.69 -3.70
CA PRO A 30 3.18 15.90 -4.98
C PRO A 30 3.21 17.37 -5.42
N GLY A 31 2.10 18.08 -5.28
CA GLY A 31 1.98 19.51 -5.64
C GLY A 31 2.79 20.48 -4.76
N ASP A 32 3.24 20.05 -3.57
CA ASP A 32 4.01 20.90 -2.65
C ASP A 32 5.53 20.58 -2.65
N ARG A 33 5.99 19.60 -3.43
CA ARG A 33 7.41 19.20 -3.44
C ARG A 33 8.34 20.33 -3.85
N GLU A 34 8.00 21.05 -4.90
CA GLU A 34 8.77 22.17 -5.43
C GLU A 34 8.48 23.50 -4.74
N SER A 35 7.48 23.52 -3.85
CA SER A 35 7.08 24.71 -3.13
C SER A 35 8.18 25.18 -2.18
N LYS A 36 8.49 26.48 -2.22
CA LYS A 36 9.40 27.15 -1.26
C LYS A 36 8.75 27.41 0.09
N LYS A 37 7.51 26.99 0.30
CA LYS A 37 6.81 27.15 1.58
C LYS A 37 7.54 26.41 2.70
N LYS A 38 7.64 27.03 3.86
CA LYS A 38 8.30 26.47 5.04
C LYS A 38 7.54 25.26 5.61
N ASN A 39 6.21 25.25 5.46
CA ASN A 39 5.32 24.16 5.85
C ASN A 39 4.71 23.55 4.58
N LYS A 40 5.17 22.36 4.22
CA LYS A 40 4.65 21.57 3.11
C LYS A 40 3.48 20.69 3.61
N ARG A 41 2.46 20.53 2.77
CA ARG A 41 1.36 19.61 3.07
C ARG A 41 1.87 18.17 3.00
N MET A 42 1.65 17.40 4.06
CA MET A 42 1.87 15.97 4.05
C MET A 42 0.61 15.27 3.53
N ALA A 43 0.78 14.18 2.80
CA ALA A 43 -0.32 13.41 2.23
C ALA A 43 -0.07 11.91 2.36
N LEU A 44 -1.15 11.17 2.57
CA LEU A 44 -1.16 9.74 2.35
C LEU A 44 -1.16 9.51 0.84
N GLN A 45 -0.34 8.60 0.37
CA GLN A 45 -0.15 8.31 -1.05
C GLN A 45 -0.28 6.82 -1.26
N VAL A 46 -0.76 6.43 -2.43
CA VAL A 46 -0.82 5.04 -2.86
C VAL A 46 0.13 4.81 -4.03
N LEU A 47 0.76 3.65 -4.05
CA LEU A 47 1.59 3.22 -5.16
C LEU A 47 0.73 2.56 -6.23
N LEU A 48 0.82 3.08 -7.45
CA LEU A 48 0.14 2.52 -8.62
C LEU A 48 1.15 2.21 -9.71
N ILE A 49 0.78 1.27 -10.57
CA ILE A 49 1.50 0.91 -11.80
C ILE A 49 0.69 1.31 -13.03
N GLU A 50 1.37 1.67 -14.11
CA GLU A 50 0.76 1.83 -15.43
C GLU A 50 0.82 0.49 -16.16
N ARG A 51 -0.34 -0.03 -16.57
CA ARG A 51 -0.44 -1.34 -17.22
C ARG A 51 0.21 -1.35 -18.61
N GLY A 52 1.18 -2.24 -18.82
CA GLY A 52 1.83 -2.43 -20.12
C GLY A 52 1.02 -3.25 -21.13
N GLY A 53 0.07 -4.10 -20.66
CA GLY A 53 -0.69 -5.06 -21.46
C GLY A 53 -2.21 -4.92 -21.38
N GLU A 54 -2.90 -5.59 -22.31
CA GLU A 54 -4.37 -5.70 -22.29
C GLU A 54 -4.87 -6.69 -21.23
N PRO A 55 -6.06 -6.52 -20.68
CA PRO A 55 -6.98 -5.39 -20.84
C PRO A 55 -6.48 -4.14 -20.07
N TYR A 56 -7.04 -2.98 -20.40
CA TYR A 56 -6.74 -1.68 -19.76
C TYR A 56 -5.30 -1.20 -19.93
N LYS A 57 -4.67 -1.49 -21.07
CA LYS A 57 -3.32 -1.00 -21.38
C LYS A 57 -3.25 0.53 -21.26
N GLY A 58 -2.23 1.02 -20.54
CA GLY A 58 -2.02 2.45 -20.27
C GLY A 58 -2.86 3.01 -19.13
N SER A 59 -3.76 2.21 -18.52
CA SER A 59 -4.48 2.62 -17.31
C SER A 59 -3.67 2.34 -16.07
N TRP A 60 -3.92 3.10 -15.01
CA TRP A 60 -3.32 2.88 -13.71
C TRP A 60 -4.02 1.74 -12.95
N ALA A 61 -3.25 0.99 -12.19
CA ALA A 61 -3.72 -0.17 -11.44
C ALA A 61 -2.95 -0.34 -10.13
N LEU A 62 -3.49 -1.13 -9.22
CA LEU A 62 -2.73 -1.63 -8.07
C LEU A 62 -1.67 -2.62 -8.56
N PRO A 63 -0.48 -2.65 -7.94
CA PRO A 63 0.49 -3.72 -8.16
C PRO A 63 -0.13 -5.08 -7.84
N GLY A 64 0.11 -6.08 -8.71
CA GLY A 64 -0.45 -7.39 -8.50
C GLY A 64 -0.50 -8.25 -9.76
N GLY A 65 -0.73 -9.55 -9.54
CA GLY A 65 -0.72 -10.49 -10.64
C GLY A 65 -1.19 -11.88 -10.25
N PHE A 66 -0.98 -12.83 -11.16
CA PHE A 66 -1.45 -14.20 -11.02
C PHE A 66 -0.59 -15.03 -10.07
N LEU A 67 -1.26 -15.78 -9.21
CA LEU A 67 -0.62 -16.82 -8.40
C LEU A 67 0.01 -17.89 -9.30
N ARG A 68 1.30 -18.10 -9.17
CA ARG A 68 2.01 -19.19 -9.85
C ARG A 68 1.77 -20.48 -9.09
N SER A 69 0.98 -21.37 -9.65
CA SER A 69 0.61 -22.66 -9.01
C SER A 69 1.62 -23.76 -9.22
N GLU A 70 2.58 -23.57 -10.11
CA GLU A 70 3.63 -24.54 -10.46
C GLU A 70 4.88 -23.83 -10.99
N ASP A 71 6.01 -24.53 -10.99
CA ASP A 71 7.22 -24.03 -11.60
C ASP A 71 7.05 -23.90 -13.11
N TYR A 72 7.29 -22.71 -13.62
CA TYR A 72 7.12 -22.42 -15.03
C TYR A 72 8.30 -21.59 -15.57
N ASP A 73 8.89 -22.07 -16.66
CA ASP A 73 10.00 -21.41 -17.37
C ASP A 73 11.17 -20.98 -16.45
N GLY A 74 11.54 -21.88 -15.50
CA GLY A 74 12.59 -21.65 -14.51
C GLY A 74 12.21 -20.70 -13.36
N ARG A 75 10.93 -20.27 -13.29
CA ARG A 75 10.37 -19.50 -12.19
C ARG A 75 9.63 -20.43 -11.25
N PRO A 76 9.92 -20.39 -9.93
CA PRO A 76 9.24 -21.25 -8.96
C PRO A 76 7.77 -20.87 -8.79
N ALA A 77 6.98 -21.84 -8.33
CA ALA A 77 5.63 -21.60 -7.83
C ALA A 77 5.67 -20.64 -6.64
N ASP A 78 4.60 -19.87 -6.48
CA ASP A 78 4.41 -19.08 -5.25
C ASP A 78 3.98 -20.02 -4.11
N GLU A 79 4.60 -19.87 -2.96
CA GLU A 79 4.30 -20.72 -1.80
C GLU A 79 2.87 -20.52 -1.29
N ASN A 80 2.39 -19.28 -1.37
CA ASN A 80 1.05 -18.87 -0.98
C ASN A 80 0.69 -17.49 -1.62
N VAL A 81 -0.49 -16.98 -1.36
CA VAL A 81 -0.96 -15.68 -1.90
C VAL A 81 -0.15 -14.49 -1.37
N GLU A 82 0.39 -14.56 -0.16
CA GLU A 82 1.26 -13.53 0.40
C GLU A 82 2.61 -13.48 -0.35
N ALA A 83 3.22 -14.66 -0.61
CA ALA A 83 4.44 -14.75 -1.41
C ALA A 83 4.23 -14.22 -2.84
N CYS A 84 3.08 -14.51 -3.46
CA CYS A 84 2.69 -13.96 -4.74
C CYS A 84 2.62 -12.43 -4.69
N ALA A 85 1.94 -11.87 -3.68
CA ALA A 85 1.79 -10.43 -3.51
C ALA A 85 3.14 -9.72 -3.34
N LEU A 86 4.03 -10.27 -2.52
CA LEU A 86 5.39 -9.75 -2.33
C LEU A 86 6.22 -9.81 -3.61
N ARG A 87 6.13 -10.91 -4.35
CA ARG A 87 6.83 -11.08 -5.63
C ARG A 87 6.36 -10.06 -6.67
N GLU A 88 5.05 -9.97 -6.91
CA GLU A 88 4.47 -9.04 -7.89
C GLU A 88 4.81 -7.59 -7.52
N LEU A 89 4.69 -7.21 -6.26
CA LEU A 89 5.06 -5.88 -5.80
C LEU A 89 6.51 -5.55 -6.13
N ARG A 90 7.44 -6.48 -5.88
CA ARG A 90 8.86 -6.30 -6.19
C ARG A 90 9.12 -6.26 -7.70
N GLU A 91 8.52 -7.19 -8.48
CA GLU A 91 8.71 -7.29 -9.93
C GLU A 91 8.19 -6.04 -10.65
N GLU A 92 7.05 -5.49 -10.24
CA GLU A 92 6.40 -4.36 -10.91
C GLU A 92 6.86 -2.97 -10.44
N THR A 93 7.33 -2.85 -9.21
CA THR A 93 7.60 -1.52 -8.62
C THR A 93 9.02 -1.35 -8.07
N GLY A 94 9.76 -2.44 -7.92
CA GLY A 94 11.06 -2.47 -7.23
C GLY A 94 10.96 -2.28 -5.71
N VAL A 95 9.75 -2.17 -5.15
CA VAL A 95 9.55 -2.03 -3.70
C VAL A 95 9.65 -3.38 -3.03
N ASP A 96 10.50 -3.47 -2.01
CA ASP A 96 10.69 -4.65 -1.18
C ASP A 96 10.17 -4.38 0.23
N VAL A 97 9.28 -5.23 0.70
CA VAL A 97 8.67 -5.16 2.03
C VAL A 97 8.78 -6.51 2.73
N ASP A 98 8.88 -6.48 4.05
CA ASP A 98 9.02 -7.71 4.85
C ASP A 98 7.74 -8.54 4.89
N SER A 99 6.58 -7.88 4.81
CA SER A 99 5.27 -8.54 4.85
C SER A 99 4.17 -7.68 4.26
N VAL A 100 3.09 -8.32 3.85
CA VAL A 100 1.82 -7.70 3.49
C VAL A 100 0.71 -8.35 4.31
N GLU A 101 -0.34 -7.60 4.63
CA GLU A 101 -1.48 -8.12 5.39
C GLU A 101 -2.69 -8.31 4.48
N GLN A 102 -3.19 -9.54 4.34
CA GLN A 102 -4.45 -9.79 3.66
C GLN A 102 -5.59 -9.07 4.40
N PHE A 103 -6.50 -8.40 3.65
CA PHE A 103 -7.65 -7.76 4.26
C PHE A 103 -9.00 -8.18 3.65
N LYS A 104 -9.08 -8.45 2.34
CA LYS A 104 -10.36 -8.81 1.70
C LYS A 104 -10.14 -9.67 0.46
N VAL A 105 -11.18 -10.40 0.05
CA VAL A 105 -11.23 -11.19 -1.19
C VAL A 105 -12.32 -10.63 -2.09
N TYR A 106 -12.02 -10.44 -3.36
CA TYR A 106 -12.97 -9.96 -4.38
C TYR A 106 -13.20 -11.06 -5.41
N SER A 107 -14.45 -11.37 -5.64
CA SER A 107 -14.84 -12.52 -6.46
C SER A 107 -16.08 -12.25 -7.32
N GLU A 108 -16.38 -11.01 -7.62
CA GLU A 108 -17.48 -10.61 -8.50
C GLU A 108 -17.32 -11.24 -9.88
N LEU A 109 -18.45 -11.62 -10.49
CA LEU A 109 -18.43 -12.43 -11.71
C LEU A 109 -17.67 -11.80 -12.86
N ASN A 110 -17.79 -10.50 -13.02
CA ASN A 110 -17.25 -9.75 -14.16
C ASN A 110 -16.17 -8.75 -13.77
N ARG A 111 -15.46 -8.99 -12.64
CA ARG A 111 -14.39 -8.09 -12.18
C ARG A 111 -13.21 -8.03 -13.17
N ASP A 112 -12.98 -9.13 -13.88
CA ASP A 112 -11.98 -9.23 -14.95
C ASP A 112 -12.66 -9.69 -16.25
N PRO A 113 -12.49 -8.98 -17.38
CA PRO A 113 -13.14 -9.33 -18.64
C PRO A 113 -12.55 -10.58 -19.32
N ARG A 114 -11.37 -11.06 -18.90
CA ARG A 114 -10.68 -12.19 -19.52
C ARG A 114 -11.28 -13.52 -19.12
N GLU A 115 -11.54 -13.70 -17.84
CA GLU A 115 -12.02 -14.97 -17.25
C GLU A 115 -12.55 -14.77 -15.83
N ARG A 116 -12.97 -15.86 -15.22
CA ARG A 116 -13.32 -15.86 -13.80
C ARG A 116 -12.06 -15.70 -12.96
N VAL A 117 -11.87 -14.54 -12.33
CA VAL A 117 -10.74 -14.22 -11.47
C VAL A 117 -11.22 -13.96 -10.05
N ILE A 118 -10.50 -14.48 -9.08
CA ILE A 118 -10.63 -14.16 -7.66
C ILE A 118 -9.34 -13.49 -7.24
N THR A 119 -9.41 -12.29 -6.67
CA THR A 119 -8.22 -11.66 -6.10
C THR A 119 -8.26 -11.65 -4.59
N VAL A 120 -7.09 -11.87 -4.00
CA VAL A 120 -6.83 -11.70 -2.57
C VAL A 120 -6.10 -10.37 -2.39
N ALA A 121 -6.79 -9.39 -1.82
CA ALA A 121 -6.24 -8.06 -1.64
C ALA A 121 -5.41 -7.96 -0.35
N HIS A 122 -4.25 -7.34 -0.48
CA HIS A 122 -3.27 -7.13 0.58
C HIS A 122 -3.02 -5.65 0.81
N LEU A 123 -2.68 -5.32 2.05
CA LEU A 123 -2.33 -3.99 2.51
C LEU A 123 -0.87 -3.98 2.96
N ALA A 124 -0.11 -2.97 2.53
CA ALA A 124 1.23 -2.67 3.03
C ALA A 124 1.36 -1.20 3.39
N LEU A 125 2.07 -0.92 4.46
CA LEU A 125 2.46 0.43 4.86
C LEU A 125 3.98 0.52 4.74
N VAL A 126 4.46 1.46 3.93
CA VAL A 126 5.90 1.55 3.66
C VAL A 126 6.39 2.98 3.80
N LYS A 127 7.61 3.13 4.30
CA LYS A 127 8.30 4.40 4.17
C LYS A 127 8.52 4.67 2.69
N LYS A 128 8.03 5.81 2.22
CA LYS A 128 8.12 6.14 0.80
C LYS A 128 9.55 6.06 0.29
N CYS A 129 9.71 5.34 -0.80
CA CYS A 129 10.97 5.15 -1.53
C CYS A 129 10.81 5.53 -3.00
N GLU A 130 11.91 5.59 -3.72
CA GLU A 130 11.91 5.67 -5.18
C GLU A 130 11.37 4.35 -5.75
N VAL A 131 10.57 4.46 -6.80
CA VAL A 131 9.95 3.32 -7.47
C VAL A 131 10.34 3.34 -8.94
N VAL A 132 10.43 2.16 -9.52
CA VAL A 132 10.79 1.98 -10.93
C VAL A 132 9.84 0.95 -11.50
N GLY A 133 9.15 1.28 -12.60
CA GLY A 133 8.35 0.30 -13.33
C GLY A 133 9.21 -0.88 -13.78
N GLY A 134 8.71 -2.08 -13.59
CA GLY A 134 9.39 -3.33 -13.94
C GLY A 134 8.56 -4.15 -14.93
N ASP A 135 9.00 -5.35 -15.23
CA ASP A 135 8.48 -6.36 -16.16
C ASP A 135 7.25 -5.96 -17.02
N ASP A 136 6.04 -6.13 -16.49
CA ASP A 136 4.76 -5.84 -17.18
C ASP A 136 4.22 -4.43 -16.88
N ALA A 137 4.86 -3.65 -16.00
CA ALA A 137 4.51 -2.28 -15.68
C ALA A 137 5.30 -1.30 -16.56
N ALA A 138 4.60 -0.48 -17.35
CA ALA A 138 5.25 0.57 -18.14
C ALA A 138 5.84 1.67 -17.24
N ASN A 139 5.25 1.89 -16.05
CA ASN A 139 5.66 2.88 -15.08
C ASN A 139 5.14 2.52 -13.69
N ALA A 140 5.78 3.03 -12.63
CA ALA A 140 5.28 2.97 -11.26
C ALA A 140 5.38 4.35 -10.61
N GLN A 141 4.34 4.77 -9.89
CA GLN A 141 4.28 6.13 -9.32
C GLN A 141 3.43 6.20 -8.07
N TRP A 142 3.81 7.12 -7.17
CA TRP A 142 3.04 7.49 -5.98
C TRP A 142 2.02 8.58 -6.30
N PHE A 143 0.76 8.32 -5.97
CA PHE A 143 -0.36 9.24 -6.13
C PHE A 143 -0.89 9.68 -4.77
N ASP A 144 -1.30 10.95 -4.65
CA ASP A 144 -2.09 11.41 -3.50
C ASP A 144 -3.45 10.71 -3.53
N ILE A 145 -3.88 10.13 -2.40
CA ILE A 145 -5.19 9.44 -2.33
C ILE A 145 -6.38 10.35 -2.65
N ASN A 146 -6.20 11.67 -2.57
CA ASN A 146 -7.22 12.67 -2.88
C ASN A 146 -7.15 13.16 -4.34
N ASP A 147 -6.18 12.69 -5.14
CA ASP A 147 -5.99 13.10 -6.53
C ASP A 147 -5.53 11.88 -7.35
N LEU A 148 -6.45 10.93 -7.52
CA LEU A 148 -6.21 9.66 -8.18
C LEU A 148 -6.59 9.72 -9.66
N PRO A 149 -5.85 9.04 -10.54
CA PRO A 149 -6.31 8.77 -11.90
C PRO A 149 -7.44 7.74 -11.90
N GLU A 150 -8.11 7.57 -13.03
CA GLU A 150 -9.04 6.46 -13.23
C GLU A 150 -8.27 5.13 -13.18
N LEU A 151 -8.75 4.19 -12.34
CA LEU A 151 -8.11 2.91 -12.15
C LEU A 151 -8.73 1.81 -13.02
N ALA A 152 -7.91 0.85 -13.42
CA ALA A 152 -8.35 -0.35 -14.13
C ALA A 152 -9.18 -1.27 -13.23
N PHE A 153 -10.00 -2.12 -13.83
CA PHE A 153 -10.82 -3.14 -13.16
C PHE A 153 -11.70 -2.55 -12.04
N ASP A 154 -11.75 -3.26 -10.92
CA ASP A 154 -12.39 -2.86 -9.66
C ASP A 154 -11.39 -2.26 -8.64
N HIS A 155 -10.21 -1.84 -9.10
CA HIS A 155 -9.13 -1.39 -8.22
C HIS A 155 -9.47 -0.15 -7.41
N GLN A 156 -10.37 0.71 -7.90
CA GLN A 156 -10.88 1.83 -7.11
C GLN A 156 -11.61 1.32 -5.86
N GLN A 157 -12.46 0.32 -6.00
CA GLN A 157 -13.19 -0.27 -4.87
C GLN A 157 -12.24 -0.94 -3.87
N ILE A 158 -11.21 -1.64 -4.38
CA ILE A 158 -10.19 -2.28 -3.53
C ILE A 158 -9.44 -1.22 -2.70
N LEU A 159 -9.08 -0.09 -3.32
CA LEU A 159 -8.41 1.01 -2.65
C LEU A 159 -9.30 1.68 -1.60
N ASP A 160 -10.58 1.94 -1.93
CA ASP A 160 -11.54 2.54 -0.99
C ASP A 160 -11.74 1.66 0.25
N ASP A 161 -11.92 0.35 0.04
CA ASP A 161 -12.03 -0.64 1.13
C ASP A 161 -10.74 -0.72 1.97
N ALA A 162 -9.56 -0.62 1.34
CA ALA A 162 -8.27 -0.60 2.05
C ALA A 162 -8.10 0.65 2.92
N LEU A 163 -8.56 1.80 2.45
CA LEU A 163 -8.58 3.05 3.23
C LEU A 163 -9.51 2.93 4.43
N GLU A 164 -10.69 2.36 4.24
CA GLU A 164 -11.62 2.10 5.34
C GLU A 164 -11.01 1.14 6.37
N GLU A 165 -10.40 0.05 5.91
CA GLU A 165 -9.71 -0.91 6.76
C GLU A 165 -8.57 -0.23 7.55
N LEU A 166 -7.74 0.61 6.91
CA LEU A 166 -6.67 1.36 7.56
C LEU A 166 -7.25 2.31 8.63
N ARG A 167 -8.32 3.03 8.32
CA ARG A 167 -9.03 3.92 9.27
C ARG A 167 -9.63 3.14 10.44
N CYS A 168 -10.20 1.98 10.21
CA CYS A 168 -10.70 1.12 11.27
C CYS A 168 -9.57 0.64 12.18
N ARG A 169 -8.48 0.15 11.60
CA ARG A 169 -7.34 -0.41 12.37
C ARG A 169 -6.67 0.61 13.28
N ILE A 170 -6.54 1.86 12.86
CA ILE A 170 -5.87 2.92 13.63
C ILE A 170 -6.54 3.20 14.98
N HIS A 171 -7.80 2.82 15.16
CA HIS A 171 -8.50 2.99 16.42
C HIS A 171 -8.09 1.97 17.49
N TYR A 172 -7.66 0.77 17.11
CA TYR A 172 -7.39 -0.33 18.04
C TYR A 172 -6.00 -0.96 17.90
N LYS A 173 -5.31 -0.73 16.79
CA LYS A 173 -3.93 -1.16 16.58
C LYS A 173 -3.00 0.07 16.48
N PRO A 174 -1.80 -0.01 17.05
CA PRO A 174 -0.75 0.99 16.79
C PRO A 174 -0.14 0.72 15.41
N ILE A 175 -0.71 1.30 14.38
CA ILE A 175 -0.26 1.16 13.00
C ILE A 175 0.24 2.49 12.45
N GLY A 176 0.96 2.43 11.33
CA GLY A 176 1.47 3.59 10.60
C GLY A 176 2.88 4.00 11.02
N PHE A 177 3.52 3.28 11.93
CA PHE A 177 4.92 3.53 12.29
C PHE A 177 5.86 3.24 11.12
N GLU A 178 5.50 2.30 10.28
CA GLU A 178 6.19 1.96 9.03
C GLU A 178 6.24 3.15 8.05
N LEU A 179 5.29 4.06 8.17
CA LEU A 179 5.22 5.29 7.38
C LEU A 179 6.12 6.41 7.91
N MET A 180 6.63 6.26 9.15
CA MET A 180 7.40 7.29 9.84
C MET A 180 8.91 7.03 9.76
N PRO A 181 9.74 8.06 9.86
CA PRO A 181 11.17 7.86 10.10
C PRO A 181 11.39 7.24 11.49
N GLU A 182 12.56 6.62 11.73
CA GLU A 182 12.92 6.03 13.04
C GLU A 182 12.76 7.01 14.21
N GLN A 183 13.03 8.28 13.94
CA GLN A 183 12.86 9.36 14.93
C GLN A 183 11.83 10.36 14.40
N PHE A 184 10.81 10.61 15.20
CA PHE A 184 9.74 11.53 14.88
C PHE A 184 9.25 12.26 16.12
N THR A 185 8.56 13.38 15.92
CA THR A 185 7.90 14.09 17.01
C THR A 185 6.45 13.60 17.17
N MET A 186 5.90 13.72 18.38
CA MET A 186 4.48 13.42 18.61
C MET A 186 3.53 14.25 17.75
N SER A 187 3.96 15.44 17.34
CA SER A 187 3.19 16.27 16.40
C SER A 187 3.18 15.70 15.00
N GLN A 188 4.29 15.11 14.53
CA GLN A 188 4.36 14.43 13.24
C GLN A 188 3.51 13.14 13.25
N LEU A 189 3.58 12.37 14.33
CA LEU A 189 2.73 11.17 14.47
C LEU A 189 1.25 11.55 14.48
N LYS A 190 0.87 12.58 15.26
CA LYS A 190 -0.51 13.09 15.24
C LYS A 190 -0.93 13.52 13.83
N GLN A 191 -0.07 14.25 13.12
CA GLN A 191 -0.35 14.68 11.75
C GLN A 191 -0.59 13.51 10.81
N LEU A 192 0.19 12.41 10.92
CA LEU A 192 -0.07 11.19 10.17
C LEU A 192 -1.46 10.63 10.47
N TYR A 193 -1.81 10.48 11.76
CA TYR A 193 -3.12 9.98 12.18
C TYR A 193 -4.26 10.88 11.69
N ASP A 194 -4.09 12.20 11.79
CA ASP A 194 -5.05 13.17 11.26
C ASP A 194 -5.22 13.01 9.74
N THR A 195 -4.13 12.76 9.01
CA THR A 195 -4.16 12.56 7.55
C THR A 195 -4.87 11.25 7.16
N ILE A 196 -4.64 10.15 7.89
CA ILE A 196 -5.29 8.86 7.61
C ILE A 196 -6.79 8.93 7.89
N LEU A 197 -7.16 9.56 9.01
CA LEU A 197 -8.56 9.68 9.43
C LEU A 197 -9.35 10.69 8.60
N ASP A 198 -8.69 11.40 7.68
CA ASP A 198 -9.29 12.41 6.80
C ASP A 198 -10.14 13.38 7.60
N ASN A 199 -9.48 14.15 8.46
CA ASN A 199 -10.12 14.92 9.51
C ASN A 199 -11.21 15.85 9.00
N ASP A 200 -12.42 15.39 9.07
CA ASP A 200 -13.53 16.27 9.40
C ASP A 200 -13.26 16.82 10.81
N ALA A 201 -13.42 18.13 10.96
CA ALA A 201 -13.16 18.86 12.21
C ALA A 201 -13.90 18.30 13.46
N GLU A 202 -14.80 17.36 13.27
CA GLU A 202 -15.55 16.64 14.32
C GLU A 202 -14.72 15.53 15.02
N HIS A 203 -13.63 15.07 14.41
CA HIS A 203 -12.80 13.97 14.95
C HIS A 203 -11.36 14.40 15.26
N GLU A 204 -11.11 15.71 15.41
CA GLU A 204 -9.79 16.19 15.79
C GLU A 204 -9.33 15.52 17.10
N LEU A 205 -8.33 14.65 16.98
CA LEU A 205 -7.74 13.99 18.13
C LEU A 205 -7.15 15.06 19.06
N ASP A 206 -7.73 15.21 20.24
CA ASP A 206 -7.17 16.11 21.25
C ASP A 206 -5.70 15.74 21.49
N ARG A 207 -4.81 16.74 21.30
CA ARG A 207 -3.36 16.56 21.34
C ARG A 207 -2.87 15.91 22.65
N ARG A 208 -3.49 16.26 23.78
CA ARG A 208 -3.10 15.75 25.10
C ARG A 208 -3.55 14.31 25.28
N ASN A 209 -4.77 14.01 24.84
CA ASN A 209 -5.31 12.65 24.90
C ASN A 209 -4.56 11.73 23.94
N PHE A 210 -4.23 12.19 22.73
CA PHE A 210 -3.42 11.45 21.77
C PHE A 210 -2.04 11.11 22.36
N HIS A 211 -1.30 12.10 22.85
CA HIS A 211 0.00 11.90 23.48
C HIS A 211 -0.08 10.87 24.62
N ARG A 212 -1.02 11.06 25.55
CA ARG A 212 -1.22 10.16 26.67
C ARG A 212 -1.52 8.73 26.21
N LYS A 213 -2.38 8.56 25.19
CA LYS A 213 -2.71 7.24 24.62
C LYS A 213 -1.46 6.56 24.05
N MET A 214 -0.67 7.24 23.25
CA MET A 214 0.54 6.67 22.61
C MET A 214 1.60 6.26 23.66
N VAL A 215 1.84 7.08 24.66
CA VAL A 215 2.77 6.78 25.75
C VAL A 215 2.24 5.62 26.61
N THR A 216 0.94 5.62 26.96
CA THR A 216 0.34 4.56 27.80
C THR A 216 0.34 3.19 27.11
N LEU A 217 0.24 3.16 25.79
CA LEU A 217 0.32 1.91 25.01
C LEU A 217 1.76 1.32 24.99
N GLY A 218 2.78 2.08 25.42
CA GLY A 218 4.18 1.63 25.45
C GLY A 218 4.77 1.38 24.07
N ILE A 219 4.22 2.02 23.04
CA ILE A 219 4.60 1.80 21.63
C ILE A 219 5.72 2.76 21.22
N VAL A 220 5.83 3.89 21.91
CA VAL A 220 6.83 4.92 21.65
C VAL A 220 7.73 5.07 22.87
N GLU A 221 9.01 5.18 22.63
CA GLU A 221 10.02 5.41 23.66
C GLU A 221 10.72 6.76 23.42
N PRO A 222 11.10 7.48 24.49
CA PRO A 222 11.88 8.70 24.32
C PRO A 222 13.22 8.39 23.63
N ALA A 223 13.56 9.16 22.60
CA ALA A 223 14.89 9.07 22.01
C ALA A 223 15.96 9.44 23.06
N ASP A 224 17.10 8.73 23.08
CA ASP A 224 18.14 8.88 24.08
C ASP A 224 18.55 10.34 24.32
N ALA A 225 18.58 10.76 25.57
CA ALA A 225 18.89 12.14 26.01
C ALA A 225 20.29 12.64 25.60
N SER A 226 21.17 11.78 25.09
CA SER A 226 22.46 12.16 24.50
C SER A 226 22.31 12.87 23.15
N ALA A 227 21.20 12.67 22.45
CA ALA A 227 20.84 13.37 21.21
C ALA A 227 20.18 14.73 21.46
N GLU A 228 19.55 14.91 22.62
CA GLU A 228 18.75 16.11 22.98
C GLU A 228 19.57 17.39 23.15
N ARG A 229 20.87 17.33 23.36
CA ARG A 229 21.70 18.56 23.53
C ARG A 229 21.87 19.38 22.25
N ARG A 230 21.49 18.87 21.08
CA ARG A 230 21.66 19.59 19.81
C ARG A 230 20.40 20.19 19.19
N GLU A 231 19.20 19.81 19.66
CA GLU A 231 17.94 20.37 19.15
C GLU A 231 16.99 20.72 20.30
N ARG A 232 17.11 21.95 20.79
CA ARG A 232 16.19 22.53 21.78
C ARG A 232 14.77 22.53 21.20
N SER A 233 13.86 21.83 21.85
CA SER A 233 12.38 21.83 21.75
C SER A 233 11.69 20.72 20.94
N ARG A 234 12.30 19.58 20.73
CA ARG A 234 11.60 18.43 20.16
C ARG A 234 11.55 17.31 21.21
N ILE A 235 10.34 16.95 21.63
CA ILE A 235 10.14 15.65 22.29
C ILE A 235 10.13 14.66 21.13
N MET A 236 11.22 13.91 20.98
CA MET A 236 11.32 12.83 20.01
C MET A 236 11.00 11.51 20.71
N PHE A 237 10.29 10.65 20.03
CA PHE A 237 9.96 9.31 20.46
C PHE A 237 10.33 8.32 19.38
#